data_14580d4bda0f1a915ff8702e604a1bbb
#
_entry.id   14580d4bda0f1a915ff8702e604a1bbb
#
_cell.length_a   1.000
_cell.length_b   1.000
_cell.length_c   1.000
_cell.angle_alpha   90.00
_cell.angle_beta   90.00
_cell.angle_gamma   90.00
#
_symmetry.space_group_name_H-M   'P 1'
#
loop_
_entity.id
_entity.type
_entity.pdbx_description
1 polymer ?
#
loop_
_entity_poly.entity_id
_entity_poly.type
_entity_poly.pdbx_seq_one_letter_code
_entity_poly.pdbx_strand_id
1 'polypeptide(L)'
;KVSAYIHPGNRVSVIVGFNKEVADEVGRNVAMQAAAMAPVALDKEGVTQEMLDRELEIAREVIRAEGKPEDMVEKIAQGKIAKFYKESTLLNQEYIKDNKMTVAQYLQSVDKGLTATAFKRYALS
;
A
#
# COMPACT_ATOMS: atom_id res chain seq x y z
N LYS A 1 15.91 5.29 -11.13
CA LYS A 1 14.97 4.84 -12.16
C LYS A 1 13.54 5.22 -11.80
N VAL A 2 12.82 5.78 -12.75
CA VAL A 2 11.42 6.12 -12.61
C VAL A 2 10.62 5.34 -13.64
N SER A 3 9.52 4.73 -13.21
CA SER A 3 8.62 4.02 -14.09
C SER A 3 7.22 4.62 -14.00
N ALA A 4 6.53 4.69 -15.12
CA ALA A 4 5.19 5.23 -15.20
C ALA A 4 4.23 4.17 -15.74
N TYR A 5 2.97 4.26 -15.34
CA TYR A 5 1.91 3.38 -15.77
C TYR A 5 0.60 4.13 -15.87
N ILE A 6 -0.11 3.92 -16.96
CA ILE A 6 -1.46 4.46 -17.13
C ILE A 6 -2.42 3.28 -17.16
N HIS A 7 -3.33 3.25 -16.18
CA HIS A 7 -4.29 2.16 -16.07
C HIS A 7 -5.30 2.20 -17.23
N PRO A 8 -5.78 1.05 -17.72
CA PRO A 8 -6.80 1.01 -18.79
C PRO A 8 -7.98 1.93 -18.48
N GLY A 9 -8.39 2.72 -19.45
CA GLY A 9 -9.42 3.75 -19.29
C GLY A 9 -8.86 5.13 -19.00
N ASN A 10 -7.55 5.30 -18.88
CA ASN A 10 -6.85 6.57 -18.67
C ASN A 10 -7.32 7.37 -17.45
N ARG A 11 -7.90 6.69 -16.45
CA ARG A 11 -8.42 7.34 -15.25
C ARG A 11 -7.43 7.35 -14.08
N VAL A 12 -6.41 6.52 -14.14
CA VAL A 12 -5.40 6.44 -13.10
C VAL A 12 -4.03 6.41 -13.76
N SER A 13 -3.13 7.25 -13.30
CA SER A 13 -1.73 7.18 -13.69
C SER A 13 -0.86 7.10 -12.45
N VAL A 14 0.26 6.39 -12.56
CA VAL A 14 1.18 6.17 -11.44
C VAL A 14 2.61 6.38 -11.91
N ILE A 15 3.40 7.03 -11.07
CA ILE A 15 4.84 7.17 -11.26
C ILE A 15 5.51 6.57 -10.02
N VAL A 16 6.47 5.67 -10.23
CA VAL A 16 7.23 5.03 -9.14
C VAL A 16 8.72 5.27 -9.36
N GLY A 17 9.41 5.70 -8.32
CA GLY A 17 10.86 5.84 -8.31
C GLY A 17 11.52 4.70 -7.55
N PHE A 18 12.68 4.27 -8.01
CA PHE A 18 13.45 3.17 -7.44
C PHE A 18 14.86 3.62 -7.09
N ASN A 19 15.49 2.95 -6.12
CA ASN A 19 16.86 3.27 -5.69
C ASN A 19 17.93 2.73 -6.65
N LYS A 20 17.56 1.86 -7.58
CA LYS A 20 18.45 1.27 -8.59
C LYS A 20 17.75 1.22 -9.94
N GLU A 21 18.52 0.98 -10.98
CA GLU A 21 17.95 0.70 -12.29
C GLU A 21 17.16 -0.61 -12.25
N VAL A 22 16.02 -0.62 -12.91
CA VAL A 22 15.16 -1.80 -13.02
C VAL A 22 14.77 -2.00 -14.48
N ALA A 23 14.48 -3.24 -14.85
CA ALA A 23 13.89 -3.52 -16.14
C ALA A 23 12.51 -2.86 -16.22
N ASP A 24 12.11 -2.45 -17.42
CA ASP A 24 10.82 -1.78 -17.63
C ASP A 24 9.65 -2.62 -17.12
N GLU A 25 9.72 -3.94 -17.30
CA GLU A 25 8.70 -4.85 -16.81
C GLU A 25 8.54 -4.78 -15.29
N VAL A 26 9.65 -4.74 -14.56
CA VAL A 26 9.62 -4.66 -13.09
C VAL A 26 8.99 -3.35 -12.63
N GLY A 27 9.42 -2.23 -13.20
CA GLY A 27 8.86 -0.92 -12.87
C GLY A 27 7.38 -0.84 -13.18
N ARG A 28 6.98 -1.38 -14.32
CA ARG A 28 5.58 -1.43 -14.75
C ARG A 28 4.72 -2.27 -13.80
N ASN A 29 5.24 -3.43 -13.36
CA ASN A 29 4.53 -4.29 -12.43
C ASN A 29 4.23 -3.58 -11.10
N VAL A 30 5.21 -2.86 -10.57
CA VAL A 30 5.03 -2.12 -9.31
C VAL A 30 4.08 -0.94 -9.50
N ALA A 31 4.20 -0.21 -10.60
CA ALA A 31 3.30 0.90 -10.90
C ALA A 31 1.86 0.41 -11.09
N MET A 32 1.66 -0.74 -11.72
CA MET A 32 0.35 -1.36 -11.88
C MET A 32 -0.23 -1.75 -10.53
N GLN A 33 0.59 -2.29 -9.62
CA GLN A 33 0.19 -2.59 -8.24
C GLN A 33 -0.36 -1.33 -7.55
N ALA A 34 0.38 -0.23 -7.63
CA ALA A 34 -0.04 1.03 -7.01
C ALA A 34 -1.33 1.56 -7.64
N ALA A 35 -1.49 1.42 -8.96
CA ALA A 35 -2.72 1.85 -9.64
C ALA A 35 -3.93 1.04 -9.18
N ALA A 36 -3.78 -0.28 -9.09
CA ALA A 36 -4.89 -1.18 -8.76
C ALA A 36 -5.25 -1.17 -7.28
N MET A 37 -4.26 -1.13 -6.39
CA MET A 37 -4.47 -1.30 -4.95
C MET A 37 -4.51 0.01 -4.17
N ALA A 38 -4.23 1.13 -4.82
CA ALA A 38 -4.35 2.48 -4.24
C ALA A 38 -3.74 2.61 -2.83
N PRO A 39 -2.45 2.29 -2.64
CA PRO A 39 -1.83 2.47 -1.34
C PRO A 39 -1.80 3.94 -0.94
N VAL A 40 -1.87 4.21 0.37
CA VAL A 40 -1.83 5.59 0.89
C VAL A 40 -0.40 6.07 1.15
N ALA A 41 0.55 5.14 1.24
CA ALA A 41 1.95 5.45 1.51
C ALA A 41 2.84 4.36 0.91
N LEU A 42 4.12 4.64 0.79
CA LEU A 42 5.11 3.69 0.29
C LEU A 42 5.32 2.56 1.30
N ASP A 43 5.48 2.93 2.57
CA ASP A 43 5.68 2.01 3.67
C ASP A 43 5.04 2.58 4.95
N LYS A 44 5.24 1.85 6.05
CA LYS A 44 4.69 2.20 7.35
C LYS A 44 5.08 3.60 7.81
N GLU A 45 6.30 4.02 7.50
CA GLU A 45 6.83 5.32 7.91
C GLU A 45 6.15 6.49 7.19
N GLY A 46 5.59 6.24 6.02
CA GLY A 46 4.85 7.25 5.26
C GLY A 46 3.41 7.45 5.72
N VAL A 47 2.92 6.62 6.65
CA VAL A 47 1.57 6.78 7.20
C VAL A 47 1.63 7.81 8.32
N THR A 48 0.87 8.90 8.15
CA THR A 48 0.86 9.98 9.13
C THR A 48 0.03 9.64 10.35
N GLN A 49 0.28 10.34 11.46
CA GLN A 49 -0.52 10.16 12.67
C GLN A 49 -1.99 10.53 12.42
N GLU A 50 -2.24 11.53 11.58
CA GLU A 50 -3.59 11.92 11.19
C GLU A 50 -4.32 10.78 10.48
N MET A 51 -3.66 10.08 9.57
CA MET A 51 -4.23 8.93 8.88
C MET A 51 -4.56 7.82 9.86
N LEU A 52 -3.65 7.54 10.80
CA LEU A 52 -3.85 6.52 11.82
C LEU A 52 -5.01 6.86 12.74
N ASP A 53 -5.11 8.10 13.19
CA ASP A 53 -6.18 8.54 14.08
C ASP A 53 -7.54 8.37 13.40
N ARG A 54 -7.62 8.71 12.12
CA ARG A 54 -8.84 8.55 11.34
C ARG A 54 -9.22 7.07 11.20
N GLU A 55 -8.25 6.22 10.89
CA GLU A 55 -8.51 4.78 10.74
C GLU A 55 -8.91 4.14 12.06
N LEU A 56 -8.30 4.56 13.18
CA LEU A 56 -8.67 4.09 14.51
C LEU A 56 -10.09 4.48 14.86
N GLU A 57 -10.47 5.73 14.57
CA GLU A 57 -11.82 6.20 14.86
C GLU A 57 -12.86 5.42 14.06
N ILE A 58 -12.62 5.22 12.76
CA ILE A 58 -13.50 4.42 11.89
C ILE A 58 -13.59 2.99 12.42
N ALA A 59 -12.47 2.40 12.80
CA ALA A 59 -12.43 1.04 13.33
C ALA A 59 -13.24 0.91 14.61
N ARG A 60 -13.10 1.88 15.53
CA ARG A 60 -13.86 1.88 16.79
C ARG A 60 -15.37 1.96 16.54
N GLU A 61 -15.79 2.82 15.62
CA GLU A 61 -17.21 2.95 15.26
C GLU A 61 -17.76 1.64 14.69
N VAL A 62 -17.03 1.01 13.77
CA VAL A 62 -17.45 -0.26 13.18
C VAL A 62 -17.56 -1.34 14.26
N ILE A 63 -16.57 -1.44 15.14
CA ILE A 63 -16.54 -2.45 16.19
C ILE A 63 -17.70 -2.27 17.17
N ARG A 64 -18.00 -1.02 17.55
CA ARG A 64 -19.15 -0.70 18.43
C ARG A 64 -20.46 -1.05 17.73
N ALA A 65 -20.58 -0.75 16.45
CA ALA A 65 -21.78 -1.09 15.68
C ALA A 65 -22.01 -2.59 15.60
N GLU A 66 -20.93 -3.39 15.69
CA GLU A 66 -21.02 -4.86 15.74
C GLU A 66 -21.44 -5.38 17.11
N GLY A 67 -21.59 -4.49 18.10
CA GLY A 67 -22.04 -4.87 19.43
C GLY A 67 -20.96 -5.43 20.34
N LYS A 68 -19.69 -5.19 20.04
CA LYS A 68 -18.58 -5.68 20.87
C LYS A 68 -18.49 -4.88 22.19
N PRO A 69 -18.09 -5.54 23.31
CA PRO A 69 -17.88 -4.84 24.58
C PRO A 69 -16.81 -3.76 24.49
N GLU A 70 -16.99 -2.66 25.22
CA GLU A 70 -16.04 -1.54 25.20
C GLU A 70 -14.62 -1.94 25.59
N ASP A 71 -14.45 -2.88 26.51
CA ASP A 71 -13.12 -3.36 26.90
C ASP A 71 -12.39 -4.10 25.78
N MET A 72 -13.12 -4.55 24.76
CA MET A 72 -12.53 -5.22 23.59
C MET A 72 -12.33 -4.28 22.40
N VAL A 73 -12.99 -3.12 22.39
CA VAL A 73 -12.97 -2.20 21.24
C VAL A 73 -11.54 -1.79 20.89
N GLU A 74 -10.76 -1.35 21.87
CA GLU A 74 -9.40 -0.87 21.62
C GLU A 74 -8.47 -1.99 21.12
N LYS A 75 -8.57 -3.17 21.71
CA LYS A 75 -7.77 -4.31 21.31
C LYS A 75 -8.05 -4.72 19.87
N ILE A 76 -9.32 -4.79 19.50
CA ILE A 76 -9.72 -5.14 18.13
C ILE A 76 -9.32 -4.04 17.17
N ALA A 77 -9.46 -2.77 17.56
CA ALA A 77 -9.06 -1.63 16.73
C ALA A 77 -7.56 -1.66 16.42
N GLN A 78 -6.72 -1.99 17.40
CA GLN A 78 -5.27 -2.12 17.19
C GLN A 78 -4.94 -3.24 16.21
N GLY A 79 -5.68 -4.34 16.26
CA GLY A 79 -5.54 -5.42 15.28
C GLY A 79 -5.89 -4.97 13.85
N LYS A 80 -6.92 -4.15 13.71
CA LYS A 80 -7.31 -3.59 12.41
C LYS A 80 -6.27 -2.60 11.88
N ILE A 81 -5.57 -1.89 12.75
CA ILE A 81 -4.48 -0.98 12.34
C ILE A 81 -3.29 -1.76 11.79
N ALA A 82 -2.94 -2.90 12.39
CA ALA A 82 -1.90 -3.76 11.85
C ALA A 82 -2.24 -4.22 10.44
N LYS A 83 -3.49 -4.59 10.21
CA LYS A 83 -3.99 -4.96 8.89
C LYS A 83 -3.97 -3.77 7.92
N PHE A 84 -4.32 -2.58 8.40
CA PHE A 84 -4.28 -1.35 7.61
C PHE A 84 -2.88 -1.10 7.05
N TYR A 85 -1.84 -1.20 7.88
CA TYR A 85 -0.46 -1.05 7.41
C TYR A 85 -0.12 -2.04 6.30
N LYS A 86 -0.52 -3.28 6.46
CA LYS A 86 -0.24 -4.34 5.49
C LYS A 86 -0.97 -4.11 4.17
N GLU A 87 -2.20 -3.64 4.22
CA GLU A 87 -3.04 -3.50 3.02
C GLU A 87 -2.88 -2.15 2.33
N SER A 88 -2.40 -1.13 3.03
CA SER A 88 -2.43 0.26 2.55
C SER A 88 -1.07 0.86 2.26
N THR A 89 0.02 0.13 2.48
CA THR A 89 1.36 0.60 2.11
C THR A 89 1.91 -0.26 0.99
N LEU A 90 2.40 0.39 -0.06
CA LEU A 90 2.78 -0.28 -1.31
C LEU A 90 3.74 -1.45 -1.09
N LEU A 91 4.81 -1.23 -0.33
CA LEU A 91 5.83 -2.26 -0.12
C LEU A 91 5.35 -3.45 0.72
N ASN A 92 4.33 -3.26 1.54
CA ASN A 92 3.80 -4.29 2.42
C ASN A 92 2.57 -5.00 1.86
N GLN A 93 2.00 -4.50 0.78
CA GLN A 93 0.86 -5.14 0.12
C GLN A 93 1.27 -6.49 -0.48
N GLU A 94 0.34 -7.44 -0.50
CA GLU A 94 0.56 -8.67 -1.25
C GLU A 94 0.69 -8.31 -2.73
N TYR A 95 1.70 -8.87 -3.38
CA TYR A 95 1.92 -8.62 -4.81
C TYR A 95 0.79 -9.26 -5.61
N ILE A 96 0.09 -8.47 -6.42
CA ILE A 96 -1.11 -8.95 -7.14
C ILE A 96 -0.82 -10.08 -8.13
N LYS A 97 0.40 -10.15 -8.65
CA LYS A 97 0.79 -11.23 -9.57
C LYS A 97 1.26 -12.50 -8.87
N ASP A 98 1.59 -12.41 -7.58
CA ASP A 98 1.98 -13.55 -6.77
C ASP A 98 1.74 -13.24 -5.29
N ASN A 99 0.59 -13.65 -4.79
CA ASN A 99 0.16 -13.33 -3.43
C ASN A 99 0.93 -14.05 -2.32
N LYS A 100 1.92 -14.86 -2.68
CA LYS A 100 2.81 -15.51 -1.72
C LYS A 100 3.93 -14.59 -1.26
N MET A 101 4.06 -13.42 -1.88
CA MET A 101 5.08 -12.45 -1.52
C MET A 101 4.49 -11.04 -1.48
N THR A 102 5.15 -10.16 -0.74
CA THR A 102 4.82 -8.74 -0.75
C THR A 102 5.53 -8.06 -1.91
N VAL A 103 5.16 -6.82 -2.21
CA VAL A 103 5.85 -6.02 -3.23
C VAL A 103 7.34 -5.88 -2.88
N ALA A 104 7.66 -5.63 -1.59
CA ALA A 104 9.05 -5.55 -1.15
C ALA A 104 9.82 -6.84 -1.42
N GLN A 105 9.21 -7.98 -1.14
CA GLN A 105 9.83 -9.29 -1.38
C GLN A 105 10.02 -9.54 -2.88
N TYR A 106 9.06 -9.14 -3.70
CA TYR A 106 9.19 -9.22 -5.14
C TYR A 106 10.41 -8.45 -5.63
N LEU A 107 10.58 -7.21 -5.17
CA LEU A 107 11.72 -6.37 -5.57
C LEU A 107 13.05 -6.98 -5.13
N GLN A 108 13.11 -7.53 -3.90
CA GLN A 108 14.32 -8.20 -3.42
C GLN A 108 14.63 -9.46 -4.24
N SER A 109 13.63 -10.14 -4.77
CA SER A 109 13.82 -11.30 -5.62
C SER A 109 14.39 -10.94 -7.00
N VAL A 110 14.13 -9.72 -7.47
CA VAL A 110 14.65 -9.21 -8.73
C VAL A 110 16.10 -8.79 -8.59
N ASP A 111 16.42 -8.04 -7.55
CA ASP A 111 17.76 -7.56 -7.26
C ASP A 111 17.88 -7.27 -5.77
N LYS A 112 18.86 -7.88 -5.12
CA LYS A 112 19.12 -7.67 -3.70
C LYS A 112 19.36 -6.18 -3.42
N GLY A 113 18.64 -5.64 -2.44
CA GLY A 113 18.73 -4.24 -2.10
C GLY A 113 17.88 -3.30 -2.95
N LEU A 114 17.14 -3.84 -3.92
CA LEU A 114 16.22 -3.04 -4.72
C LEU A 114 14.98 -2.70 -3.91
N THR A 115 14.59 -1.43 -3.91
CA THR A 115 13.33 -1.00 -3.32
C THR A 115 12.78 0.20 -4.07
N ALA A 116 11.49 0.43 -3.93
CA ALA A 116 10.87 1.67 -4.38
C ALA A 116 11.13 2.75 -3.33
N THR A 117 11.40 3.96 -3.78
CA THR A 117 11.73 5.09 -2.90
C THR A 117 10.64 6.14 -2.85
N ALA A 118 9.76 6.17 -3.85
CA ALA A 118 8.65 7.11 -3.90
C ALA A 118 7.63 6.64 -4.93
N PHE A 119 6.40 7.08 -4.77
CA PHE A 119 5.40 6.91 -5.83
C PHE A 119 4.39 8.05 -5.76
N LYS A 120 3.74 8.32 -6.88
CA LYS A 120 2.59 9.22 -6.94
C LYS A 120 1.51 8.59 -7.80
N ARG A 121 0.29 8.67 -7.32
CA ARG A 121 -0.88 8.13 -7.99
C ARG A 121 -1.88 9.27 -8.23
N TYR A 122 -2.27 9.44 -9.46
CA TYR A 122 -3.26 10.43 -9.87
C TYR A 122 -4.49 9.73 -10.40
N ALA A 123 -5.64 10.01 -9.83
CA ALA A 123 -6.91 9.44 -10.27
C ALA A 123 -7.80 10.55 -10.78
N LEU A 124 -8.42 10.33 -11.93
CA LEU A 124 -9.44 11.22 -12.48
C LEU A 124 -10.79 10.78 -11.92
N SER A 125 -11.52 11.69 -11.35
CA SER A 125 -12.85 11.41 -10.81
C SER A 125 -13.92 11.41 -11.90
#